data_ed3845e14540244df0e0b9eec4fb0276
#
_entry.id   ed3845e14540244df0e0b9eec4fb0276
#
_cell.length_a   1.000
_cell.length_b   1.000
_cell.length_c   1.000
_cell.angle_alpha   90.00
_cell.angle_beta   90.00
_cell.angle_gamma   90.00
#
_symmetry.space_group_name_H-M   'P 1'
#
loop_
_entity.id
_entity.type
_entity.pdbx_description
1 polymer ?
#
loop_
_entity_poly.entity_id
_entity_poly.type
_entity_poly.pdbx_seq_one_letter_code
_entity_poly.pdbx_strand_id
1 'polypeptide(L)'
;HLIMQYNISPETIIGFQPELASVDRMLEGDVDFSAFDKRTMTPNGAIFRTDKPGFLGELMEKYYTDRSKYKKLMIIEQKKQQKDKGNKTISNNISKYNNIQMARKIALNSAYGAIGNKYCRYYDVRQAEGITFAGQYSIRFIQRRVNEYLNNLLKTEKIDYVVASDTDSIYIRMGDVVKKMGLGDDIKKTVNILDKFCDQKLKPYIDEKYQELADYTHAYKQKMVMDKEVIANKGIWTAKKRYILNVYNSEGVDYDEPKLKIMGIEAVSYTHLTLPTNLRV
;
A
#
# COMPACT_ATOMS: atom_id res chain seq x y z
N HIS A 1 -1.34 0.30 -9.76
CA HIS A 1 -1.53 1.74 -9.66
C HIS A 1 -0.47 2.51 -10.45
N LEU A 2 0.82 2.26 -10.23
CA LEU A 2 1.92 2.97 -10.89
C LEU A 2 1.90 2.87 -12.44
N ILE A 3 1.55 1.69 -12.98
CA ILE A 3 1.36 1.51 -14.43
C ILE A 3 0.31 2.50 -14.97
N MET A 4 -0.80 2.66 -14.26
CA MET A 4 -1.86 3.60 -14.62
C MET A 4 -1.45 5.06 -14.40
N GLN A 5 -0.71 5.35 -13.32
CA GLN A 5 -0.31 6.70 -12.96
C GLN A 5 0.70 7.30 -13.94
N TYR A 6 1.73 6.55 -14.29
CA TYR A 6 2.77 6.97 -15.22
C TYR A 6 2.48 6.58 -16.68
N ASN A 7 1.30 6.01 -16.95
CA ASN A 7 0.93 5.54 -18.29
C ASN A 7 1.96 4.57 -18.89
N ILE A 8 2.48 3.65 -18.07
CA ILE A 8 3.53 2.70 -18.47
C ILE A 8 2.93 1.66 -19.39
N SER A 9 3.38 1.65 -20.65
CA SER A 9 2.97 0.71 -21.67
C SER A 9 4.02 0.68 -22.80
N PRO A 10 4.18 -0.43 -23.54
CA PRO A 10 5.18 -0.52 -24.59
C PRO A 10 5.08 0.55 -25.67
N GLU A 11 3.87 1.02 -26.00
CA GLU A 11 3.62 2.05 -27.01
C GLU A 11 3.68 3.48 -26.45
N THR A 12 3.79 3.64 -25.14
CA THR A 12 3.83 4.98 -24.52
C THR A 12 5.23 5.40 -24.11
N ILE A 13 6.20 4.48 -24.04
CA ILE A 13 7.59 4.83 -23.77
C ILE A 13 8.19 5.57 -24.96
N ILE A 14 8.73 6.77 -24.72
CA ILE A 14 9.26 7.67 -25.76
C ILE A 14 10.71 8.06 -25.54
N GLY A 15 11.30 7.72 -24.42
CA GLY A 15 12.69 8.01 -24.11
C GLY A 15 13.19 7.33 -22.85
N PHE A 16 14.52 7.38 -22.67
CA PHE A 16 15.19 6.90 -21.49
C PHE A 16 16.41 7.77 -21.20
N GLN A 17 16.40 8.48 -20.06
CA GLN A 17 17.43 9.44 -19.64
C GLN A 17 17.76 9.22 -18.15
N PRO A 18 18.47 8.15 -17.82
CA PRO A 18 18.74 7.78 -16.42
C PRO A 18 19.58 8.81 -15.66
N GLU A 19 20.34 9.65 -16.36
CA GLU A 19 21.14 10.75 -15.79
C GLU A 19 20.29 11.89 -15.23
N LEU A 20 19.06 12.06 -15.71
CA LEU A 20 18.19 13.17 -15.30
C LEU A 20 17.46 12.89 -13.99
N ALA A 21 17.21 11.64 -13.64
CA ALA A 21 16.37 11.29 -12.50
C ALA A 21 16.97 10.19 -11.64
N SER A 22 16.65 10.25 -10.36
CA SER A 22 16.80 9.16 -9.40
C SER A 22 15.75 9.32 -8.30
N VAL A 23 15.54 8.28 -7.50
CA VAL A 23 14.60 8.36 -6.36
C VAL A 23 14.98 9.50 -5.42
N ASP A 24 16.27 9.65 -5.12
CA ASP A 24 16.75 10.68 -4.18
C ASP A 24 16.60 12.09 -4.77
N ARG A 25 16.97 12.31 -6.03
CA ARG A 25 16.77 13.60 -6.70
C ARG A 25 15.30 14.01 -6.76
N MET A 26 14.40 13.07 -7.06
CA MET A 26 12.96 13.36 -7.02
C MET A 26 12.43 13.67 -5.62
N LEU A 27 12.97 12.99 -4.58
CA LEU A 27 12.60 13.28 -3.20
C LEU A 27 13.05 14.65 -2.71
N GLU A 28 14.16 15.17 -3.23
CA GLU A 28 14.68 16.52 -2.93
C GLU A 28 14.07 17.60 -3.83
N GLY A 29 13.31 17.23 -4.86
CA GLY A 29 12.73 18.17 -5.83
C GLY A 29 13.73 18.69 -6.87
N ASP A 30 14.85 17.99 -7.06
CA ASP A 30 15.96 18.42 -7.94
C ASP A 30 15.78 18.05 -9.42
N VAL A 31 14.61 17.53 -9.78
CA VAL A 31 14.29 17.18 -11.17
C VAL A 31 13.37 18.24 -11.75
N ASP A 32 13.82 18.90 -12.83
CA ASP A 32 13.02 19.89 -13.52
C ASP A 32 12.09 19.23 -14.56
N PHE A 33 10.79 19.30 -14.31
CA PHE A 33 9.74 18.83 -15.20
C PHE A 33 9.16 19.92 -16.11
N SER A 34 9.64 21.17 -16.07
CA SER A 34 9.06 22.28 -16.84
C SER A 34 9.04 22.04 -18.36
N ALA A 35 10.03 21.29 -18.88
CA ALA A 35 10.12 20.91 -20.30
C ALA A 35 9.30 19.66 -20.68
N PHE A 36 8.58 19.06 -19.72
CA PHE A 36 7.82 17.82 -19.92
C PHE A 36 6.36 18.09 -20.30
N ASP A 37 6.11 18.82 -21.40
CA ASP A 37 4.75 18.93 -21.92
C ASP A 37 4.26 17.56 -22.41
N LYS A 38 3.06 17.14 -21.94
CA LYS A 38 2.42 15.85 -22.27
C LYS A 38 3.32 14.63 -22.09
N ARG A 39 4.25 14.70 -21.15
CA ARG A 39 5.19 13.62 -20.81
C ARG A 39 5.35 13.52 -19.29
N THR A 40 5.64 12.32 -18.83
CA THR A 40 6.04 12.03 -17.45
C THR A 40 7.32 11.19 -17.45
N MET A 41 8.05 11.22 -16.36
CA MET A 41 9.27 10.43 -16.19
C MET A 41 9.25 9.68 -14.88
N THR A 42 9.60 8.40 -14.92
CA THR A 42 9.82 7.59 -13.72
C THR A 42 11.22 7.82 -13.14
N PRO A 43 11.46 7.53 -11.84
CA PRO A 43 12.73 7.83 -11.20
C PRO A 43 13.97 7.10 -11.77
N ASN A 44 13.79 6.11 -12.62
CA ASN A 44 14.90 5.51 -13.37
C ASN A 44 15.19 6.20 -14.71
N GLY A 45 14.51 7.32 -15.02
CA GLY A 45 14.70 8.08 -16.24
C GLY A 45 13.89 7.59 -17.46
N ALA A 46 12.99 6.62 -17.30
CA ALA A 46 12.08 6.22 -18.38
C ALA A 46 10.97 7.26 -18.57
N ILE A 47 10.80 7.73 -19.81
CA ILE A 47 9.88 8.81 -20.18
C ILE A 47 8.70 8.23 -20.95
N PHE A 48 7.49 8.58 -20.50
CA PHE A 48 6.24 8.13 -21.09
C PHE A 48 5.40 9.32 -21.54
N ARG A 49 4.66 9.14 -22.64
CA ARG A 49 3.70 10.13 -23.12
C ARG A 49 2.44 10.14 -22.24
N THR A 50 1.81 11.30 -22.08
CA THR A 50 0.58 11.47 -21.30
C THR A 50 -0.59 12.04 -22.11
N ASP A 51 -0.43 12.21 -23.43
CA ASP A 51 -1.48 12.71 -24.33
C ASP A 51 -2.47 11.63 -24.77
N LYS A 52 -2.08 10.34 -24.72
CA LYS A 52 -2.92 9.19 -25.06
C LYS A 52 -2.77 8.08 -24.03
N PRO A 53 -3.85 7.38 -23.68
CA PRO A 53 -3.75 6.24 -22.77
C PRO A 53 -3.00 5.06 -23.41
N GLY A 54 -2.18 4.37 -22.61
CA GLY A 54 -1.57 3.12 -23.00
C GLY A 54 -2.49 1.93 -22.72
N PHE A 55 -2.47 0.93 -23.62
CA PHE A 55 -3.37 -0.23 -23.50
C PHE A 55 -3.20 -0.98 -22.17
N LEU A 56 -1.98 -1.03 -21.64
CA LEU A 56 -1.70 -1.72 -20.39
C LEU A 56 -2.32 -0.98 -19.21
N GLY A 57 -2.26 0.36 -19.19
CA GLY A 57 -2.93 1.19 -18.19
C GLY A 57 -4.45 1.00 -18.20
N GLU A 58 -5.08 0.99 -19.38
CA GLU A 58 -6.52 0.75 -19.53
C GLU A 58 -6.92 -0.66 -19.08
N LEU A 59 -6.13 -1.67 -19.43
CA LEU A 59 -6.36 -3.04 -19.00
C LEU A 59 -6.28 -3.18 -17.47
N MET A 60 -5.26 -2.53 -16.85
CA MET A 60 -5.11 -2.51 -15.39
C MET A 60 -6.27 -1.80 -14.71
N GLU A 61 -6.75 -0.69 -15.26
CA GLU A 61 -7.89 0.04 -14.71
C GLU A 61 -9.18 -0.80 -14.73
N LYS A 62 -9.42 -1.50 -15.82
CA LYS A 62 -10.56 -2.44 -15.95
C LYS A 62 -10.49 -3.55 -14.90
N TYR A 63 -9.35 -4.22 -14.78
CA TYR A 63 -9.19 -5.31 -13.82
C TYR A 63 -9.25 -4.82 -12.37
N TYR A 64 -8.72 -3.64 -12.07
CA TYR A 64 -8.80 -3.04 -10.75
C TYR A 64 -10.23 -2.68 -10.37
N THR A 65 -10.99 -2.09 -11.28
CA THR A 65 -12.40 -1.74 -11.08
C THR A 65 -13.24 -2.99 -10.85
N ASP A 66 -13.07 -4.02 -11.67
CA ASP A 66 -13.75 -5.31 -11.50
C ASP A 66 -13.40 -5.94 -10.14
N ARG A 67 -12.11 -6.00 -9.79
CA ARG A 67 -11.67 -6.53 -8.50
C ARG A 67 -12.31 -5.79 -7.33
N SER A 68 -12.29 -4.46 -7.36
CA SER A 68 -12.86 -3.63 -6.29
C SER A 68 -14.35 -3.86 -6.13
N LYS A 69 -15.10 -4.01 -7.23
CA LYS A 69 -16.51 -4.36 -7.24
C LYS A 69 -16.76 -5.70 -6.55
N TYR A 70 -16.07 -6.75 -6.95
CA TYR A 70 -16.27 -8.09 -6.38
C TYR A 70 -15.76 -8.22 -4.94
N LYS A 71 -14.68 -7.50 -4.56
CA LYS A 71 -14.24 -7.41 -3.16
C LYS A 71 -15.32 -6.77 -2.28
N LYS A 72 -15.94 -5.68 -2.72
CA LYS A 72 -17.06 -5.04 -1.99
C LYS A 72 -18.25 -5.97 -1.83
N LEU A 73 -18.65 -6.67 -2.89
CA LEU A 73 -19.74 -7.66 -2.82
C LEU A 73 -19.42 -8.79 -1.85
N MET A 74 -18.20 -9.31 -1.87
CA MET A 74 -17.73 -10.33 -0.92
C MET A 74 -17.84 -9.87 0.53
N ILE A 75 -17.38 -8.65 0.84
CA ILE A 75 -17.45 -8.07 2.19
C ILE A 75 -18.90 -7.91 2.66
N ILE A 76 -19.80 -7.48 1.77
CA ILE A 76 -21.24 -7.38 2.09
C ILE A 76 -21.81 -8.75 2.47
N GLU A 77 -21.51 -9.80 1.71
CA GLU A 77 -21.97 -11.14 2.01
C GLU A 77 -21.33 -11.70 3.29
N GLN A 78 -20.06 -11.39 3.58
CA GLN A 78 -19.39 -11.75 4.83
C GLN A 78 -20.07 -11.10 6.05
N LYS A 79 -20.49 -9.83 5.94
CA LYS A 79 -21.27 -9.16 7.00
C LYS A 79 -22.64 -9.79 7.21
N LYS A 80 -23.31 -10.26 6.14
CA LYS A 80 -24.56 -11.02 6.24
C LYS A 80 -24.32 -12.38 6.92
N GLN A 81 -23.24 -13.07 6.60
CA GLN A 81 -22.90 -14.37 7.18
C GLN A 81 -22.67 -14.31 8.70
N GLN A 82 -22.18 -13.17 9.23
CA GLN A 82 -22.05 -12.99 10.68
C GLN A 82 -23.40 -13.05 11.40
N LYS A 83 -24.49 -12.63 10.73
CA LYS A 83 -25.85 -12.64 11.25
C LYS A 83 -26.57 -13.96 11.00
N ASP A 84 -26.22 -14.68 9.91
CA ASP A 84 -26.83 -15.94 9.47
C ASP A 84 -25.75 -16.96 9.08
N LYS A 85 -25.16 -17.59 10.10
CA LYS A 85 -23.98 -18.48 9.95
C LYS A 85 -24.26 -19.78 9.19
N GLY A 86 -25.52 -20.19 9.01
CA GLY A 86 -25.90 -21.46 8.40
C GLY A 86 -26.28 -21.39 6.91
N ASN A 87 -26.34 -20.19 6.33
CA ASN A 87 -26.88 -19.99 5.00
C ASN A 87 -25.89 -20.37 3.89
N LYS A 88 -26.14 -21.50 3.23
CA LYS A 88 -25.31 -22.01 2.13
C LYS A 88 -25.25 -21.08 0.93
N THR A 89 -26.32 -20.33 0.64
CA THR A 89 -26.34 -19.37 -0.48
C THR A 89 -25.36 -18.24 -0.23
N ILE A 90 -25.31 -17.70 0.98
CA ILE A 90 -24.36 -16.64 1.36
C ILE A 90 -22.93 -17.18 1.27
N SER A 91 -22.65 -18.38 1.77
CA SER A 91 -21.34 -19.02 1.68
C SER A 91 -20.88 -19.21 0.23
N ASN A 92 -21.78 -19.66 -0.64
CA ASN A 92 -21.51 -19.83 -2.07
C ASN A 92 -21.22 -18.48 -2.77
N ASN A 93 -21.97 -17.44 -2.42
CA ASN A 93 -21.71 -16.10 -2.96
C ASN A 93 -20.35 -15.55 -2.52
N ILE A 94 -19.97 -15.74 -1.25
CA ILE A 94 -18.65 -15.35 -0.75
C ILE A 94 -17.55 -16.06 -1.55
N SER A 95 -17.65 -17.38 -1.72
CA SER A 95 -16.69 -18.17 -2.47
C SER A 95 -16.60 -17.72 -3.93
N LYS A 96 -17.74 -17.50 -4.59
CA LYS A 96 -17.83 -16.99 -5.97
C LYS A 96 -17.13 -15.64 -6.11
N TYR A 97 -17.47 -14.66 -5.26
CA TYR A 97 -16.89 -13.31 -5.35
C TYR A 97 -15.41 -13.31 -4.98
N ASN A 98 -15.00 -14.16 -4.01
CA ASN A 98 -13.61 -14.34 -3.67
C ASN A 98 -12.78 -14.88 -4.84
N ASN A 99 -13.28 -15.90 -5.53
CA ASN A 99 -12.58 -16.49 -6.69
C ASN A 99 -12.42 -15.46 -7.82
N ILE A 100 -13.47 -14.70 -8.12
CA ILE A 100 -13.41 -13.66 -9.17
C ILE A 100 -12.41 -12.55 -8.79
N GLN A 101 -12.50 -12.01 -7.58
CA GLN A 101 -11.58 -10.95 -7.16
C GLN A 101 -10.13 -11.43 -7.09
N MET A 102 -9.91 -12.69 -6.70
CA MET A 102 -8.57 -13.29 -6.65
C MET A 102 -7.99 -13.48 -8.05
N ALA A 103 -8.77 -13.97 -9.00
CA ALA A 103 -8.34 -14.08 -10.41
C ALA A 103 -7.93 -12.71 -10.98
N ARG A 104 -8.70 -11.64 -10.67
CA ARG A 104 -8.34 -10.27 -11.07
C ARG A 104 -7.07 -9.77 -10.38
N LYS A 105 -6.88 -10.10 -9.09
CA LYS A 105 -5.65 -9.77 -8.34
C LYS A 105 -4.42 -10.43 -8.97
N ILE A 106 -4.53 -11.70 -9.34
CA ILE A 106 -3.45 -12.44 -10.01
C ILE A 106 -3.12 -11.78 -11.36
N ALA A 107 -4.13 -11.47 -12.17
CA ALA A 107 -3.92 -10.82 -13.46
C ALA A 107 -3.22 -9.44 -13.33
N LEU A 108 -3.64 -8.62 -12.35
CA LEU A 108 -2.99 -7.33 -12.05
C LEU A 108 -1.51 -7.49 -11.67
N ASN A 109 -1.19 -8.46 -10.82
CA ASN A 109 0.18 -8.71 -10.39
C ASN A 109 1.04 -9.31 -11.52
N SER A 110 0.44 -10.12 -12.40
CA SER A 110 1.13 -10.75 -13.53
C SER A 110 1.57 -9.74 -14.60
N ALA A 111 0.89 -8.60 -14.73
CA ALA A 111 1.25 -7.58 -15.71
C ALA A 111 2.67 -7.04 -15.49
N TYR A 112 3.04 -6.71 -14.24
CA TYR A 112 4.40 -6.32 -13.89
C TYR A 112 5.42 -7.43 -14.22
N GLY A 113 5.10 -8.67 -13.81
CA GLY A 113 5.95 -9.83 -14.08
C GLY A 113 6.14 -10.09 -15.58
N ALA A 114 5.11 -9.86 -16.40
CA ALA A 114 5.20 -10.00 -17.85
C ALA A 114 6.15 -8.98 -18.48
N ILE A 115 6.06 -7.71 -18.10
CA ILE A 115 6.96 -6.66 -18.62
C ILE A 115 8.43 -6.96 -18.26
N GLY A 116 8.69 -7.50 -17.06
CA GLY A 116 10.02 -7.86 -16.59
C GLY A 116 10.54 -9.22 -17.05
N ASN A 117 9.74 -10.00 -17.79
CA ASN A 117 10.12 -11.34 -18.23
C ASN A 117 10.66 -11.33 -19.65
N LYS A 118 11.93 -11.74 -19.84
CA LYS A 118 12.62 -11.78 -21.13
C LYS A 118 11.93 -12.63 -22.21
N TYR A 119 11.05 -13.54 -21.83
CA TYR A 119 10.28 -14.37 -22.78
C TYR A 119 8.93 -13.74 -23.17
N CYS A 120 8.56 -12.63 -22.56
CA CYS A 120 7.34 -11.91 -22.92
C CYS A 120 7.56 -11.06 -24.16
N ARG A 121 6.56 -11.02 -25.06
CA ARG A 121 6.58 -10.15 -26.26
C ARG A 121 6.81 -8.67 -25.94
N TYR A 122 6.34 -8.21 -24.77
CA TYR A 122 6.40 -6.82 -24.33
C TYR A 122 7.49 -6.58 -23.28
N TYR A 123 8.52 -7.45 -23.25
CA TYR A 123 9.63 -7.32 -22.33
C TYR A 123 10.38 -6.00 -22.55
N ASP A 124 10.48 -5.21 -21.48
CA ASP A 124 11.29 -4.00 -21.42
C ASP A 124 11.72 -3.72 -19.97
N VAL A 125 12.99 -3.95 -19.69
CA VAL A 125 13.59 -3.74 -18.36
C VAL A 125 13.40 -2.32 -17.86
N ARG A 126 13.49 -1.32 -18.75
CA ARG A 126 13.35 0.11 -18.38
C ARG A 126 11.97 0.39 -17.78
N GLN A 127 10.91 -0.23 -18.35
CA GLN A 127 9.55 -0.12 -17.82
C GLN A 127 9.39 -0.87 -16.49
N ALA A 128 9.94 -2.07 -16.39
CA ALA A 128 9.87 -2.86 -15.15
C ALA A 128 10.61 -2.17 -14.00
N GLU A 129 11.82 -1.66 -14.26
CA GLU A 129 12.57 -0.85 -13.29
C GLU A 129 11.84 0.45 -12.96
N GLY A 130 11.26 1.12 -13.96
CA GLY A 130 10.44 2.32 -13.75
C GLY A 130 9.33 2.12 -12.74
N ILE A 131 8.63 0.97 -12.79
CA ILE A 131 7.59 0.62 -11.81
C ILE A 131 8.19 0.47 -10.40
N THR A 132 9.31 -0.24 -10.26
CA THR A 132 9.91 -0.48 -8.95
C THR A 132 10.51 0.79 -8.34
N PHE A 133 11.19 1.61 -9.12
CA PHE A 133 11.74 2.89 -8.67
C PHE A 133 10.62 3.90 -8.34
N ALA A 134 9.55 3.95 -9.14
CA ALA A 134 8.38 4.76 -8.81
C ALA A 134 7.69 4.30 -7.51
N GLY A 135 7.68 2.98 -7.24
CA GLY A 135 7.21 2.43 -5.96
C GLY A 135 8.07 2.88 -4.78
N GLN A 136 9.40 2.80 -4.91
CA GLN A 136 10.34 3.29 -3.89
C GLN A 136 10.17 4.80 -3.64
N TYR A 137 10.03 5.58 -4.71
CA TYR A 137 9.78 7.02 -4.61
C TYR A 137 8.49 7.32 -3.85
N SER A 138 7.39 6.69 -4.26
CA SER A 138 6.07 6.92 -3.65
C SER A 138 6.05 6.58 -2.16
N ILE A 139 6.59 5.41 -1.76
CA ILE A 139 6.55 5.01 -0.35
C ILE A 139 7.46 5.88 0.52
N ARG A 140 8.67 6.24 0.06
CA ARG A 140 9.60 7.12 0.79
C ARG A 140 9.05 8.54 0.88
N PHE A 141 8.40 9.05 -0.17
CA PHE A 141 7.74 10.35 -0.17
C PHE A 141 6.64 10.40 0.89
N ILE A 142 5.71 9.43 0.89
CA ILE A 142 4.62 9.39 1.89
C ILE A 142 5.15 9.18 3.30
N GLN A 143 6.18 8.37 3.50
CA GLN A 143 6.81 8.19 4.81
C GLN A 143 7.33 9.53 5.36
N ARG A 144 8.03 10.34 4.55
CA ARG A 144 8.48 11.69 4.94
C ARG A 144 7.29 12.59 5.30
N ARG A 145 6.28 12.66 4.45
CA ARG A 145 5.10 13.51 4.66
C ARG A 145 4.28 13.12 5.89
N VAL A 146 4.11 11.83 6.15
CA VAL A 146 3.40 11.35 7.35
C VAL A 146 4.20 11.67 8.62
N ASN A 147 5.52 11.54 8.62
CA ASN A 147 6.36 11.96 9.74
C ASN A 147 6.28 13.48 9.99
N GLU A 148 6.33 14.30 8.95
CA GLU A 148 6.13 15.76 9.04
C GLU A 148 4.76 16.09 9.64
N TYR A 149 3.69 15.45 9.15
CA TYR A 149 2.34 15.65 9.66
C TYR A 149 2.21 15.33 11.16
N LEU A 150 2.75 14.18 11.59
CA LEU A 150 2.66 13.75 12.98
C LEU A 150 3.55 14.59 13.89
N ASN A 151 4.75 15.00 13.46
CA ASN A 151 5.58 15.94 14.21
C ASN A 151 4.87 17.28 14.41
N ASN A 152 4.26 17.83 13.37
CA ASN A 152 3.47 19.07 13.47
C ASN A 152 2.26 18.90 14.40
N LEU A 153 1.51 17.80 14.26
CA LEU A 153 0.34 17.49 15.10
C LEU A 153 0.70 17.35 16.57
N LEU A 154 1.81 16.68 16.87
CA LEU A 154 2.24 16.36 18.24
C LEU A 154 3.13 17.47 18.84
N LYS A 155 3.55 18.43 18.03
CA LYS A 155 4.53 19.48 18.38
C LYS A 155 5.88 18.88 18.83
N THR A 156 6.34 17.91 18.06
CA THR A 156 7.63 17.23 18.23
C THR A 156 8.54 17.56 17.05
N GLU A 157 9.84 17.38 17.20
CA GLU A 157 10.80 17.66 16.14
C GLU A 157 11.57 16.38 15.77
N LYS A 158 11.62 16.07 14.46
CA LYS A 158 12.43 15.01 13.87
C LYS A 158 12.22 13.60 14.48
N ILE A 159 11.04 13.33 15.04
CA ILE A 159 10.70 11.99 15.50
C ILE A 159 10.22 11.16 14.31
N ASP A 160 10.77 9.96 14.18
CA ASP A 160 10.30 9.00 13.19
C ASP A 160 9.14 8.18 13.79
N TYR A 161 7.92 8.46 13.31
CA TYR A 161 6.70 7.75 13.69
C TYR A 161 6.43 6.54 12.79
N VAL A 162 7.06 6.48 11.61
CA VAL A 162 6.96 5.33 10.71
C VAL A 162 8.02 4.30 11.09
N VAL A 163 7.63 3.32 11.89
CA VAL A 163 8.55 2.32 12.48
C VAL A 163 8.97 1.22 11.51
N ALA A 164 8.19 0.99 10.45
CA ALA A 164 8.51 0.04 9.39
C ALA A 164 7.76 0.39 8.10
N SER A 165 8.30 -0.01 6.97
CA SER A 165 7.65 0.04 5.67
C SER A 165 7.95 -1.23 4.86
N ASP A 166 6.99 -1.68 4.05
CA ASP A 166 7.18 -2.79 3.13
C ASP A 166 6.44 -2.53 1.83
N THR A 167 7.20 -2.33 0.76
CA THR A 167 6.75 -2.18 -0.63
C THR A 167 5.71 -1.08 -0.83
N ASP A 168 4.49 -1.23 -0.32
CA ASP A 168 3.33 -0.35 -0.49
C ASP A 168 2.60 -0.06 0.83
N SER A 169 3.17 -0.44 1.96
CA SER A 169 2.59 -0.22 3.28
C SER A 169 3.57 0.45 4.23
N ILE A 170 3.04 1.27 5.14
CA ILE A 170 3.77 1.88 6.25
C ILE A 170 3.13 1.49 7.58
N TYR A 171 3.95 1.33 8.61
CA TYR A 171 3.53 1.02 9.97
C TYR A 171 3.83 2.22 10.86
N ILE A 172 2.78 2.81 11.42
CA ILE A 172 2.86 4.07 12.14
C ILE A 172 2.68 3.83 13.63
N ARG A 173 3.58 4.35 14.45
CA ARG A 173 3.45 4.35 15.91
C ARG A 173 2.51 5.46 16.35
N MET A 174 1.32 5.08 16.80
CA MET A 174 0.26 6.01 17.19
C MET A 174 0.17 6.24 18.71
N GLY A 175 1.06 5.66 19.51
CA GLY A 175 1.01 5.74 20.98
C GLY A 175 1.00 7.18 21.52
N ASP A 176 1.77 8.07 20.92
CA ASP A 176 1.84 9.49 21.35
C ASP A 176 0.56 10.27 20.97
N VAL A 177 -0.08 9.90 19.83
CA VAL A 177 -1.39 10.45 19.46
C VAL A 177 -2.45 10.01 20.47
N VAL A 178 -2.46 8.72 20.84
CA VAL A 178 -3.36 8.14 21.85
C VAL A 178 -3.21 8.86 23.19
N LYS A 179 -1.98 9.07 23.66
CA LYS A 179 -1.69 9.81 24.91
C LYS A 179 -2.19 11.24 24.84
N LYS A 180 -1.93 11.95 23.75
CA LYS A 180 -2.37 13.35 23.56
C LYS A 180 -3.89 13.48 23.55
N MET A 181 -4.61 12.47 23.07
CA MET A 181 -6.07 12.42 23.07
C MET A 181 -6.65 11.99 24.42
N GLY A 182 -5.83 11.68 25.44
CA GLY A 182 -6.29 11.18 26.74
C GLY A 182 -6.95 9.81 26.66
N LEU A 183 -6.53 8.99 25.69
CA LEU A 183 -7.02 7.65 25.46
C LEU A 183 -5.98 6.62 25.94
N GLY A 184 -6.41 5.42 26.30
CA GLY A 184 -5.48 4.35 26.65
C GLY A 184 -6.07 3.28 27.57
N ASP A 185 -7.01 3.63 28.42
CA ASP A 185 -7.60 2.70 29.40
C ASP A 185 -8.65 1.77 28.76
N ASP A 186 -9.36 2.27 27.72
CA ASP A 186 -10.34 1.49 26.97
C ASP A 186 -9.82 1.25 25.52
N ILE A 187 -9.39 0.02 25.27
CA ILE A 187 -8.84 -0.39 23.96
C ILE A 187 -9.89 -0.25 22.85
N LYS A 188 -11.16 -0.66 23.09
CA LYS A 188 -12.20 -0.60 22.06
C LYS A 188 -12.51 0.85 21.66
N LYS A 189 -12.60 1.73 22.64
CA LYS A 189 -12.79 3.17 22.41
C LYS A 189 -11.60 3.77 21.68
N THR A 190 -10.39 3.40 22.07
CA THR A 190 -9.15 3.87 21.43
C THR A 190 -9.08 3.44 19.96
N VAL A 191 -9.36 2.17 19.65
CA VAL A 191 -9.39 1.64 18.28
C VAL A 191 -10.40 2.41 17.42
N ASN A 192 -11.62 2.64 17.94
CA ASN A 192 -12.67 3.36 17.22
C ASN A 192 -12.30 4.82 16.92
N ILE A 193 -11.63 5.49 17.86
CA ILE A 193 -11.18 6.88 17.67
C ILE A 193 -10.02 6.93 16.68
N LEU A 194 -9.05 5.99 16.77
CA LEU A 194 -7.95 5.89 15.81
C LEU A 194 -8.46 5.56 14.40
N ASP A 195 -9.45 4.70 14.29
CA ASP A 195 -10.10 4.39 13.01
C ASP A 195 -10.65 5.66 12.36
N LYS A 196 -11.44 6.42 13.10
CA LYS A 196 -11.97 7.71 12.65
C LYS A 196 -10.87 8.74 12.34
N PHE A 197 -9.83 8.79 13.14
CA PHE A 197 -8.69 9.67 12.89
C PHE A 197 -7.99 9.32 11.57
N CYS A 198 -7.75 8.04 11.33
CA CYS A 198 -7.15 7.58 10.08
C CYS A 198 -8.01 7.95 8.88
N ASP A 199 -9.33 7.70 8.94
CA ASP A 199 -10.23 7.95 7.82
C ASP A 199 -10.50 9.43 7.58
N GLN A 200 -10.63 10.25 8.65
CA GLN A 200 -11.05 11.65 8.54
C GLN A 200 -9.90 12.66 8.47
N LYS A 201 -8.71 12.29 8.93
CA LYS A 201 -7.56 13.20 9.00
C LYS A 201 -6.36 12.70 8.22
N LEU A 202 -5.90 11.47 8.51
CA LEU A 202 -4.68 10.96 7.92
C LEU A 202 -4.84 10.60 6.44
N LYS A 203 -5.95 9.92 6.09
CA LYS A 203 -6.23 9.54 4.71
C LYS A 203 -6.38 10.74 3.78
N PRO A 204 -7.20 11.76 4.07
CA PRO A 204 -7.28 12.96 3.22
C PRO A 204 -5.95 13.67 3.03
N TYR A 205 -5.11 13.73 4.08
CA TYR A 205 -3.76 14.28 3.98
C TYR A 205 -2.88 13.46 3.03
N ILE A 206 -2.90 12.13 3.16
CA ILE A 206 -2.14 11.22 2.27
C ILE A 206 -2.63 11.37 0.81
N ASP A 207 -3.93 11.44 0.59
CA ASP A 207 -4.52 11.61 -0.75
C ASP A 207 -4.10 12.96 -1.37
N GLU A 208 -4.06 14.04 -0.59
CA GLU A 208 -3.51 15.35 -1.00
C GLU A 208 -2.03 15.24 -1.39
N LYS A 209 -1.22 14.54 -0.59
CA LYS A 209 0.21 14.38 -0.87
C LYS A 209 0.49 13.47 -2.07
N TYR A 210 -0.36 12.50 -2.34
CA TYR A 210 -0.29 11.73 -3.59
C TYR A 210 -0.67 12.56 -4.82
N GLN A 211 -1.60 13.52 -4.67
CA GLN A 211 -1.90 14.47 -5.74
C GLN A 211 -0.68 15.38 -6.00
N GLU A 212 -0.06 15.93 -4.94
CA GLU A 212 1.17 16.73 -5.04
C GLU A 212 2.30 15.98 -5.78
N LEU A 213 2.48 14.69 -5.45
CA LEU A 213 3.46 13.84 -6.12
C LEU A 213 3.12 13.64 -7.61
N ALA A 214 1.84 13.42 -7.92
CA ALA A 214 1.39 13.23 -9.31
C ALA A 214 1.55 14.53 -10.13
N ASP A 215 1.25 15.68 -9.53
CA ASP A 215 1.40 16.98 -10.17
C ASP A 215 2.89 17.29 -10.42
N TYR A 216 3.76 17.07 -9.43
CA TYR A 216 5.20 17.25 -9.58
C TYR A 216 5.80 16.42 -10.72
N THR A 217 5.38 15.17 -10.87
CA THR A 217 5.90 14.26 -11.91
C THR A 217 5.18 14.38 -13.24
N HIS A 218 4.25 15.31 -13.40
CA HIS A 218 3.37 15.42 -14.56
C HIS A 218 2.70 14.09 -14.93
N ALA A 219 2.30 13.32 -13.90
CA ALA A 219 1.72 12.00 -14.08
C ALA A 219 0.46 12.04 -14.97
N TYR A 220 0.22 10.98 -15.71
CA TYR A 220 -0.96 10.87 -16.60
C TYR A 220 -2.28 10.98 -15.81
N LYS A 221 -2.33 10.32 -14.65
CA LYS A 221 -3.47 10.40 -13.70
C LYS A 221 -2.98 10.10 -12.29
N GLN A 222 -3.52 10.76 -11.27
CA GLN A 222 -3.31 10.32 -9.91
C GLN A 222 -4.08 9.01 -9.66
N LYS A 223 -3.40 7.95 -9.25
CA LYS A 223 -3.94 6.60 -9.02
C LYS A 223 -3.47 5.96 -7.72
N MET A 224 -2.55 6.59 -7.00
CA MET A 224 -2.09 6.06 -5.72
C MET A 224 -3.15 6.28 -4.65
N VAL A 225 -3.41 5.24 -3.87
CA VAL A 225 -4.34 5.24 -2.75
C VAL A 225 -3.71 4.45 -1.62
N MET A 226 -3.77 4.99 -0.41
CA MET A 226 -3.35 4.28 0.79
C MET A 226 -4.52 4.29 1.79
N ASP A 227 -5.03 3.11 2.07
CA ASP A 227 -6.11 2.92 3.04
C ASP A 227 -5.55 2.30 4.33
N LYS A 228 -6.23 2.56 5.45
CA LYS A 228 -5.95 1.87 6.70
C LYS A 228 -6.29 0.38 6.56
N GLU A 229 -5.31 -0.48 6.79
CA GLU A 229 -5.50 -1.93 6.73
C GLU A 229 -5.77 -2.53 8.11
N VAL A 230 -4.93 -2.21 9.10
CA VAL A 230 -5.04 -2.78 10.44
C VAL A 230 -4.77 -1.75 11.53
N ILE A 231 -5.41 -1.94 12.70
CA ILE A 231 -5.04 -1.30 13.96
C ILE A 231 -4.68 -2.40 14.95
N ALA A 232 -3.46 -2.32 15.47
CA ALA A 232 -2.91 -3.26 16.43
C ALA A 232 -2.39 -2.52 17.67
N ASN A 233 -2.51 -3.12 18.85
CA ASN A 233 -1.97 -2.53 20.08
C ASN A 233 -0.50 -2.89 20.30
N LYS A 234 -0.02 -3.98 19.70
CA LYS A 234 1.38 -4.44 19.78
C LYS A 234 1.81 -5.00 18.44
N GLY A 235 3.07 -4.77 18.10
CA GLY A 235 3.72 -5.32 16.93
C GLY A 235 5.18 -5.63 17.20
N ILE A 236 5.67 -6.73 16.64
CA ILE A 236 7.07 -7.16 16.71
C ILE A 236 7.53 -7.45 15.30
N TRP A 237 8.61 -6.81 14.88
CA TRP A 237 9.30 -7.06 13.60
C TRP A 237 10.63 -7.72 13.89
N THR A 238 10.80 -8.98 13.49
CA THR A 238 12.04 -9.74 13.69
C THR A 238 13.00 -9.59 12.53
N ALA A 239 12.50 -9.35 11.34
CA ALA A 239 13.27 -9.08 10.13
C ALA A 239 12.36 -8.49 9.04
N LYS A 240 12.94 -8.12 7.89
CA LYS A 240 12.18 -7.70 6.71
C LYS A 240 11.16 -8.77 6.31
N LYS A 241 9.89 -8.38 6.17
CA LYS A 241 8.74 -9.26 5.87
C LYS A 241 8.44 -10.32 6.94
N ARG A 242 8.98 -10.17 8.16
CA ARG A 242 8.74 -11.08 9.28
C ARG A 242 8.24 -10.29 10.47
N TYR A 243 6.95 -10.39 10.76
CA TYR A 243 6.34 -9.66 11.85
C TYR A 243 5.12 -10.37 12.45
N ILE A 244 4.78 -10.01 13.67
CA ILE A 244 3.58 -10.43 14.38
C ILE A 244 2.87 -9.18 14.88
N LEU A 245 1.58 -9.05 14.58
CA LEU A 245 0.72 -7.98 15.06
C LEU A 245 -0.44 -8.54 15.86
N ASN A 246 -0.75 -7.89 16.98
CA ASN A 246 -1.93 -8.18 17.78
C ASN A 246 -3.07 -7.23 17.38
N VAL A 247 -3.92 -7.67 16.44
CA VAL A 247 -4.86 -6.86 15.66
C VAL A 247 -6.22 -6.79 16.30
N TYR A 248 -6.75 -5.59 16.53
CA TYR A 248 -8.11 -5.31 17.00
C TYR A 248 -9.07 -4.87 15.90
N ASN A 249 -8.56 -4.25 14.83
CA ASN A 249 -9.37 -3.87 13.67
C ASN A 249 -8.62 -4.24 12.38
N SER A 250 -9.32 -4.82 11.43
CA SER A 250 -8.78 -5.13 10.10
C SER A 250 -9.81 -4.79 9.03
N GLU A 251 -9.42 -3.95 8.07
CA GLU A 251 -10.27 -3.49 6.95
C GLU A 251 -11.67 -3.00 7.39
N GLY A 252 -11.76 -2.32 8.56
CA GLY A 252 -13.02 -1.81 9.12
C GLY A 252 -13.89 -2.88 9.81
N VAL A 253 -13.32 -4.03 10.13
CA VAL A 253 -13.96 -5.07 10.96
C VAL A 253 -13.28 -5.08 12.31
N ASP A 254 -14.05 -4.77 13.37
CA ASP A 254 -13.58 -4.84 14.76
C ASP A 254 -13.61 -6.26 15.29
N TYR A 255 -12.63 -6.61 16.11
CA TYR A 255 -12.56 -7.88 16.81
C TYR A 255 -12.76 -7.65 18.31
N ASP A 256 -13.64 -8.45 18.92
CA ASP A 256 -13.85 -8.41 20.37
C ASP A 256 -12.63 -8.89 21.14
N GLU A 257 -11.98 -9.93 20.64
CA GLU A 257 -10.67 -10.41 21.07
C GLU A 257 -9.65 -10.20 19.95
N PRO A 258 -8.41 -9.78 20.29
CA PRO A 258 -7.41 -9.50 19.27
C PRO A 258 -7.01 -10.76 18.51
N LYS A 259 -6.79 -10.61 17.21
CA LYS A 259 -6.29 -11.69 16.35
C LYS A 259 -4.83 -11.48 16.04
N LEU A 260 -4.03 -12.54 16.13
CA LEU A 260 -2.64 -12.51 15.71
C LEU A 260 -2.55 -12.53 14.16
N LYS A 261 -1.96 -11.49 13.58
CA LYS A 261 -1.54 -11.46 12.18
C LYS A 261 -0.05 -11.81 12.14
N ILE A 262 0.27 -12.99 11.64
CA ILE A 262 1.65 -13.51 11.56
C ILE A 262 2.06 -13.52 10.09
N MET A 263 3.21 -12.92 9.77
CA MET A 263 3.74 -12.85 8.42
C MET A 263 5.20 -13.29 8.40
N GLY A 264 5.52 -14.21 7.48
CA GLY A 264 6.89 -14.68 7.23
C GLY A 264 7.55 -15.43 8.40
N ILE A 265 6.81 -15.75 9.45
CA ILE A 265 7.28 -16.51 10.63
C ILE A 265 6.48 -17.79 10.67
N GLU A 266 7.17 -18.93 10.76
CA GLU A 266 6.53 -20.21 11.06
C GLU A 266 6.23 -20.24 12.56
N ALA A 267 4.94 -20.14 12.92
CA ALA A 267 4.51 -20.37 14.28
C ALA A 267 4.47 -21.89 14.52
N VAL A 268 5.47 -22.43 15.15
CA VAL A 268 5.42 -23.81 15.63
C VAL A 268 4.40 -23.88 16.76
N SER A 269 3.46 -24.83 16.68
CA SER A 269 2.45 -25.09 17.72
C SER A 269 3.12 -25.23 19.09
N TYR A 270 2.51 -24.69 20.15
CA TYR A 270 3.09 -24.56 21.51
C TYR A 270 3.51 -25.85 22.18
N THR A 271 3.29 -26.99 21.58
CA THR A 271 3.74 -28.27 22.13
C THR A 271 5.26 -28.44 22.13
N HIS A 272 6.02 -27.54 21.51
CA HIS A 272 7.48 -27.60 21.40
C HIS A 272 8.22 -26.27 21.64
N LEU A 273 7.59 -25.32 22.32
CA LEU A 273 8.31 -24.17 22.88
C LEU A 273 8.97 -24.52 24.24
N THR A 274 9.75 -25.57 24.26
CA THR A 274 10.87 -25.64 25.18
C THR A 274 12.02 -24.93 24.49
N LEU A 275 12.25 -23.68 24.83
CA LEU A 275 13.53 -23.03 24.55
C LEU A 275 14.64 -23.98 25.03
N PRO A 276 15.65 -24.31 24.20
CA PRO A 276 16.80 -25.05 24.70
C PRO A 276 17.40 -24.21 25.82
N THR A 277 17.39 -24.76 27.02
CA THR A 277 17.89 -24.17 28.27
C THR A 277 19.43 -23.99 28.26
N ASN A 278 20.07 -23.98 27.11
CA ASN A 278 21.54 -23.92 26.94
C ASN A 278 21.99 -22.73 26.10
N LEU A 279 21.42 -21.54 26.30
CA LEU A 279 22.12 -20.30 26.01
C LEU A 279 22.68 -19.75 27.33
N ARG A 280 23.78 -20.34 27.80
CA ARG A 280 24.73 -19.62 28.66
C ARG A 280 25.48 -18.63 27.77
N VAL A 281 25.33 -17.36 28.07
CA VAL A 281 26.20 -16.28 27.63
C VAL A 281 27.62 -16.53 28.16
#